data_ee774ca8e2d11d07dd86bae837f7ff30
#
_entry.id   ee774ca8e2d11d07dd86bae837f7ff30
#
_cell.length_a   1.000
_cell.length_b   1.000
_cell.length_c   1.000
_cell.angle_alpha   90.00
_cell.angle_beta   90.00
_cell.angle_gamma   90.00
#
_symmetry.space_group_name_H-M   'P 1'
#
loop_
_entity.id
_entity.type
_entity.pdbx_description
1 polymer ?
#
loop_
_entity_poly.entity_id
_entity_poly.type
_entity_poly.pdbx_seq_one_letter_code
_entity_poly.pdbx_strand_id
1 'polypeptide(L)'
;MSDKSVYSYINDIAQRLKEPRKYGNVSLMIGAGFSKNAQSKGMASIQPPNWSELAEKMYEELYPEPLEVQEKEGWNKQRIIKTSGKNVTKLADEYIANFDRNKINNLIEQSIADEMFVPGELHKRLLKLHWSDIFTTNYDTLLEQTVDMIYRE
;
A
#
# COMPACT_ATOMS: atom_id res chain seq x y z
N MET A 1 -26.61 -6.22 20.69
CA MET A 1 -25.25 -5.65 20.55
C MET A 1 -25.45 -4.17 20.32
N SER A 2 -24.99 -3.31 21.24
CA SER A 2 -25.12 -1.84 21.08
C SER A 2 -24.23 -1.38 19.93
N ASP A 3 -24.85 -0.70 18.98
CA ASP A 3 -24.17 -0.08 17.84
C ASP A 3 -23.25 1.04 18.38
N LYS A 4 -21.98 0.71 18.66
CA LYS A 4 -21.01 1.73 19.03
C LYS A 4 -20.76 2.60 17.79
N SER A 5 -20.94 3.90 17.93
CA SER A 5 -20.60 4.82 16.84
C SER A 5 -19.10 4.76 16.54
N VAL A 6 -18.70 5.05 15.29
CA VAL A 6 -17.28 5.12 14.86
C VAL A 6 -16.46 6.00 15.81
N TYR A 7 -17.02 7.10 16.30
CA TYR A 7 -16.38 8.00 17.26
C TYR A 7 -16.06 7.34 18.61
N SER A 8 -16.86 6.37 19.08
CA SER A 8 -16.56 5.66 20.33
C SER A 8 -15.34 4.76 20.17
N TYR A 9 -15.15 4.10 19.02
CA TYR A 9 -13.96 3.31 18.75
C TYR A 9 -12.70 4.17 18.65
N ILE A 10 -12.80 5.34 18.00
CA ILE A 10 -11.68 6.29 17.93
C ILE A 10 -11.29 6.77 19.33
N ASN A 11 -12.25 7.08 20.20
CA ASN A 11 -11.98 7.48 21.58
C ASN A 11 -11.32 6.35 22.39
N ASP A 12 -11.78 5.11 22.24
CA ASP A 12 -11.18 3.94 22.90
C ASP A 12 -9.70 3.77 22.48
N ILE A 13 -9.40 3.91 21.19
CA ILE A 13 -8.03 3.87 20.66
C ILE A 13 -7.20 5.01 21.23
N ALA A 14 -7.72 6.23 21.20
CA ALA A 14 -7.02 7.41 21.68
C ALA A 14 -6.70 7.32 23.18
N GLN A 15 -7.60 6.77 24.00
CA GLN A 15 -7.35 6.51 25.41
C GLN A 15 -6.21 5.51 25.62
N ARG A 16 -6.23 4.39 24.89
CA ARG A 16 -5.20 3.36 24.97
C ARG A 16 -3.82 3.86 24.54
N LEU A 17 -3.77 4.73 23.53
CA LEU A 17 -2.52 5.36 23.07
C LEU A 17 -1.94 6.35 24.10
N LYS A 18 -2.78 6.93 25.00
CA LYS A 18 -2.36 7.85 26.06
C LYS A 18 -1.96 7.15 27.36
N GLU A 19 -2.22 5.86 27.50
CA GLU A 19 -1.86 5.13 28.73
C GLU A 19 -0.33 5.12 28.91
N PRO A 20 0.20 5.48 30.10
CA PRO A 20 1.63 5.62 30.33
C PRO A 20 2.28 4.25 30.53
N ARG A 21 2.34 3.44 29.49
CA ARG A 21 3.08 2.16 29.49
C ARG A 21 4.33 2.30 28.64
N LYS A 22 5.34 1.49 28.95
CA LYS A 22 6.61 1.48 28.20
C LYS A 22 6.42 1.14 26.72
N TYR A 23 5.38 0.34 26.42
CA TYR A 23 4.95 0.00 25.07
C TYR A 23 3.45 0.32 24.96
N GLY A 24 3.01 0.80 23.81
CA GLY A 24 1.61 1.08 23.55
C GLY A 24 0.71 -0.16 23.71
N ASN A 25 -0.59 0.06 23.81
CA ASN A 25 -1.61 -0.99 23.93
C ASN A 25 -2.39 -1.19 22.63
N VAL A 26 -1.92 -0.60 21.53
CA VAL A 26 -2.59 -0.63 20.23
C VAL A 26 -1.55 -0.91 19.16
N SER A 27 -1.77 -1.94 18.37
CA SER A 27 -0.99 -2.20 17.16
C SER A 27 -1.66 -1.54 15.96
N LEU A 28 -0.84 -1.11 15.00
CA LEU A 28 -1.28 -0.46 13.78
C LEU A 28 -1.02 -1.38 12.59
N MET A 29 -1.99 -1.46 11.66
CA MET A 29 -1.83 -2.11 10.37
C MET A 29 -1.96 -1.06 9.26
N ILE A 30 -0.96 -0.98 8.39
CA ILE A 30 -0.90 -0.01 7.30
C ILE A 30 -0.92 -0.74 5.97
N GLY A 31 -1.74 -0.24 5.04
CA GLY A 31 -1.82 -0.74 3.66
C GLY A 31 -1.48 0.35 2.64
N ALA A 32 -1.37 -0.04 1.36
CA ALA A 32 -0.93 0.80 0.25
C ALA A 32 -1.71 2.12 0.07
N GLY A 33 -2.97 2.17 0.55
CA GLY A 33 -3.74 3.41 0.55
C GLY A 33 -3.12 4.52 1.40
N PHE A 34 -2.33 4.18 2.42
CA PHE A 34 -1.68 5.17 3.26
C PHE A 34 -0.51 5.86 2.55
N SER A 35 0.17 5.16 1.65
CA SER A 35 1.27 5.69 0.83
C SER A 35 0.83 6.87 -0.06
N LYS A 36 -0.46 6.97 -0.39
CA LYS A 36 -1.03 8.11 -1.11
C LYS A 36 -0.86 9.48 -0.39
N ASN A 37 -0.49 9.46 0.90
CA ASN A 37 -0.16 10.66 1.68
C ASN A 37 1.31 11.07 1.55
N ALA A 38 2.11 10.37 0.77
CA ALA A 38 3.48 10.76 0.45
C ALA A 38 3.51 12.02 -0.42
N GLN A 39 4.64 12.73 -0.37
CA GLN A 39 4.90 13.88 -1.22
C GLN A 39 5.88 13.50 -2.32
N SER A 40 5.61 13.92 -3.55
CA SER A 40 6.55 13.78 -4.65
C SER A 40 7.72 14.75 -4.49
N LYS A 41 8.95 14.26 -4.74
CA LYS A 41 10.17 15.11 -4.78
C LYS A 41 10.26 15.98 -6.05
N GLY A 42 9.48 15.69 -7.07
CA GLY A 42 9.51 16.39 -8.35
C GLY A 42 8.38 17.41 -8.54
N MET A 43 8.39 18.11 -9.69
CA MET A 43 7.33 19.07 -10.05
C MET A 43 6.02 18.38 -10.44
N ALA A 44 6.05 17.10 -10.82
CA ALA A 44 4.87 16.33 -11.16
C ALA A 44 4.18 15.83 -9.89
N SER A 45 2.88 16.03 -9.79
CA SER A 45 2.06 15.46 -8.70
C SER A 45 1.77 13.99 -9.01
N ILE A 46 2.79 13.13 -8.85
CA ILE A 46 2.65 11.68 -8.91
C ILE A 46 2.33 11.14 -7.52
N GLN A 47 1.67 9.99 -7.49
CA GLN A 47 1.36 9.28 -6.25
C GLN A 47 1.90 7.85 -6.31
N PRO A 48 2.28 7.25 -5.16
CA PRO A 48 2.60 5.84 -5.11
C PRO A 48 1.44 4.99 -5.63
N PRO A 49 1.72 3.90 -6.37
CA PRO A 49 0.69 3.04 -6.92
C PRO A 49 -0.05 2.28 -5.81
N ASN A 50 -1.29 1.94 -6.06
CA ASN A 50 -2.04 0.97 -5.27
C ASN A 50 -2.02 -0.41 -5.95
N TRP A 51 -2.60 -1.40 -5.28
CA TRP A 51 -2.69 -2.77 -5.80
C TRP A 51 -3.38 -2.89 -7.16
N SER A 52 -4.38 -2.05 -7.42
CA SER A 52 -5.09 -2.09 -8.71
C SER A 52 -4.23 -1.56 -9.85
N GLU A 53 -3.47 -0.49 -9.59
CA GLU A 53 -2.53 0.08 -10.56
C GLU A 53 -1.36 -0.87 -10.86
N LEU A 54 -0.88 -1.62 -9.85
CA LEU A 54 0.13 -2.65 -10.04
C LEU A 54 -0.43 -3.85 -10.83
N ALA A 55 -1.66 -4.28 -10.51
CA ALA A 55 -2.34 -5.35 -11.23
C ALA A 55 -2.57 -4.97 -12.71
N GLU A 56 -2.88 -3.70 -12.98
CA GLU A 56 -3.05 -3.21 -14.34
C GLU A 56 -1.76 -3.35 -15.16
N LYS A 57 -0.62 -2.99 -14.58
CA LYS A 57 0.68 -3.15 -15.24
C LYS A 57 1.02 -4.62 -15.52
N MET A 58 0.81 -5.51 -14.53
CA MET A 58 1.00 -6.95 -14.73
C MET A 58 0.11 -7.48 -15.85
N TYR A 59 -1.14 -7.02 -15.88
CA TYR A 59 -2.09 -7.45 -16.93
C TYR A 59 -1.67 -6.97 -18.31
N GLU A 60 -1.22 -5.73 -18.46
CA GLU A 60 -0.78 -5.16 -19.73
C GLU A 60 0.46 -5.87 -20.30
N GLU A 61 1.37 -6.33 -19.43
CA GLU A 61 2.53 -7.12 -19.87
C GLU A 61 2.18 -8.57 -20.20
N LEU A 62 1.22 -9.18 -19.49
CA LEU A 62 0.76 -10.54 -19.78
C LEU A 62 -0.07 -10.61 -21.07
N TYR A 63 -0.90 -9.60 -21.29
CA TYR A 63 -1.88 -9.55 -22.36
C TYR A 63 -1.72 -8.29 -23.21
N PRO A 64 -0.66 -8.20 -24.03
CA PRO A 64 -0.40 -7.02 -24.85
C PRO A 64 -1.41 -6.87 -26.01
N GLU A 65 -2.24 -7.90 -26.27
CA GLU A 65 -3.25 -7.90 -27.33
C GLU A 65 -4.42 -6.94 -27.06
N PRO A 66 -5.15 -6.48 -28.08
CA PRO A 66 -6.34 -5.66 -27.93
C PRO A 66 -7.40 -6.31 -27.04
N LEU A 67 -8.14 -5.50 -26.28
CA LEU A 67 -9.17 -5.94 -25.33
C LEU A 67 -10.19 -6.95 -25.87
N GLU A 68 -10.55 -6.86 -27.16
CA GLU A 68 -11.49 -7.75 -27.82
C GLU A 68 -11.00 -9.22 -27.93
N VAL A 69 -9.68 -9.41 -27.92
CA VAL A 69 -9.06 -10.74 -27.92
C VAL A 69 -8.90 -11.28 -26.50
N GLN A 70 -8.61 -10.40 -25.54
CA GLN A 70 -8.39 -10.73 -24.13
C GLN A 70 -9.65 -11.28 -23.44
N GLU A 71 -10.84 -10.84 -23.83
CA GLU A 71 -12.10 -11.30 -23.25
C GLU A 71 -12.35 -12.82 -23.46
N LYS A 72 -11.73 -13.42 -24.48
CA LYS A 72 -11.86 -14.85 -24.77
C LYS A 72 -11.08 -15.75 -23.82
N GLU A 73 -10.09 -15.23 -23.11
CA GLU A 73 -9.21 -16.02 -22.24
C GLU A 73 -9.56 -15.98 -20.76
N GLY A 74 -10.68 -15.36 -20.40
CA GLY A 74 -11.22 -15.40 -19.05
C GLY A 74 -10.70 -14.32 -18.09
N TRP A 75 -9.75 -13.51 -18.52
CA TRP A 75 -9.30 -12.34 -17.79
C TRP A 75 -9.92 -11.08 -18.37
N ASN A 76 -10.58 -10.29 -17.54
CA ASN A 76 -11.14 -8.99 -17.93
C ASN A 76 -10.46 -7.91 -17.08
N LYS A 77 -9.77 -6.95 -17.72
CA LYS A 77 -9.07 -5.83 -17.09
C LYS A 77 -9.95 -5.12 -16.05
N GLN A 78 -11.22 -4.87 -16.38
CA GLN A 78 -12.15 -4.21 -15.46
C GLN A 78 -12.51 -5.10 -14.25
N ARG A 79 -12.50 -6.40 -14.41
CA ARG A 79 -12.78 -7.36 -13.34
C ARG A 79 -11.62 -7.43 -12.35
N ILE A 80 -10.39 -7.32 -12.82
CA ILE A 80 -9.18 -7.28 -11.99
C ILE A 80 -9.12 -5.96 -11.23
N ILE A 81 -9.40 -4.84 -11.87
CA ILE A 81 -9.41 -3.51 -11.26
C ILE A 81 -10.51 -3.38 -10.19
N LYS A 82 -11.70 -3.96 -10.43
CA LYS A 82 -12.85 -3.87 -9.54
C LYS A 82 -12.84 -4.87 -8.38
N THR A 83 -12.17 -6.00 -8.53
CA THR A 83 -12.12 -7.06 -7.51
C THR A 83 -10.71 -7.17 -6.93
N SER A 84 -10.37 -6.26 -6.03
CA SER A 84 -9.12 -6.32 -5.26
C SER A 84 -9.02 -7.62 -4.45
N GLY A 85 -7.84 -8.21 -4.40
CA GLY A 85 -7.47 -9.34 -3.54
C GLY A 85 -7.28 -10.65 -4.29
N LYS A 86 -8.31 -11.49 -4.41
CA LYS A 86 -8.18 -12.85 -4.98
C LYS A 86 -7.70 -12.92 -6.43
N ASN A 87 -8.08 -11.93 -7.25
CA ASN A 87 -7.70 -11.92 -8.65
C ASN A 87 -6.28 -11.40 -8.87
N VAL A 88 -5.82 -10.45 -8.04
CA VAL A 88 -4.45 -9.93 -8.10
C VAL A 88 -3.43 -11.01 -7.77
N THR A 89 -3.69 -11.86 -6.77
CA THR A 89 -2.79 -12.97 -6.42
C THR A 89 -2.67 -13.96 -7.56
N LYS A 90 -3.79 -14.36 -8.18
CA LYS A 90 -3.77 -15.26 -9.34
C LYS A 90 -3.04 -14.65 -10.53
N LEU A 91 -3.25 -13.36 -10.77
CA LEU A 91 -2.54 -12.63 -11.83
C LEU A 91 -1.03 -12.59 -11.57
N ALA A 92 -0.61 -12.39 -10.33
CA ALA A 92 0.79 -12.43 -9.95
C ALA A 92 1.40 -13.83 -10.13
N ASP A 93 0.67 -14.89 -9.75
CA ASP A 93 1.11 -16.28 -9.98
C ASP A 93 1.29 -16.58 -11.48
N GLU A 94 0.34 -16.13 -12.29
CA GLU A 94 0.40 -16.26 -13.75
C GLU A 94 1.56 -15.43 -14.34
N TYR A 95 1.77 -14.21 -13.84
CA TYR A 95 2.87 -13.37 -14.26
C TYR A 95 4.23 -14.02 -13.96
N ILE A 96 4.39 -14.61 -12.77
CA ILE A 96 5.60 -15.33 -12.39
C ILE A 96 5.80 -16.59 -13.27
N ALA A 97 4.73 -17.29 -13.58
CA ALA A 97 4.80 -18.48 -14.44
C ALA A 97 5.21 -18.17 -15.88
N ASN A 98 4.82 -17.00 -16.41
CA ASN A 98 5.15 -16.60 -17.79
C ASN A 98 6.50 -15.90 -17.92
N PHE A 99 6.92 -15.13 -16.91
CA PHE A 99 8.13 -14.33 -17.00
C PHE A 99 9.24 -14.82 -16.05
N ASP A 100 9.04 -14.82 -14.80
CA ASP A 100 9.79 -15.29 -13.64
C ASP A 100 9.62 -14.36 -12.43
N ARG A 101 10.20 -14.78 -11.29
CA ARG A 101 10.13 -14.01 -10.05
C ARG A 101 10.92 -12.69 -10.09
N ASN A 102 12.02 -12.64 -10.82
CA ASN A 102 12.82 -11.41 -10.90
C ASN A 102 12.09 -10.34 -11.70
N LYS A 103 11.37 -10.74 -12.72
CA LYS A 103 10.58 -9.81 -13.54
C LYS A 103 9.49 -9.12 -12.72
N ILE A 104 8.75 -9.86 -11.86
CA ILE A 104 7.73 -9.24 -11.00
C ILE A 104 8.36 -8.36 -9.92
N ASN A 105 9.50 -8.74 -9.35
CA ASN A 105 10.23 -7.90 -8.41
C ASN A 105 10.64 -6.57 -9.05
N ASN A 106 11.22 -6.61 -10.24
CA ASN A 106 11.59 -5.41 -11.00
C ASN A 106 10.37 -4.54 -11.33
N LEU A 107 9.24 -5.16 -11.71
CA LEU A 107 8.00 -4.43 -11.96
C LEU A 107 7.51 -3.69 -10.70
N ILE A 108 7.57 -4.35 -9.54
CA ILE A 108 7.19 -3.76 -8.26
C ILE A 108 8.14 -2.58 -7.93
N GLU A 109 9.45 -2.79 -7.96
CA GLU A 109 10.46 -1.76 -7.68
C GLU A 109 10.28 -0.52 -8.57
N GLN A 110 10.18 -0.72 -9.88
CA GLN A 110 9.96 0.37 -10.85
C GLN A 110 8.61 1.06 -10.68
N SER A 111 7.60 0.33 -10.20
CA SER A 111 6.26 0.89 -9.99
C SER A 111 6.20 1.75 -8.74
N ILE A 112 6.85 1.31 -7.66
CA ILE A 112 6.89 2.02 -6.39
C ILE A 112 7.72 3.29 -6.52
N ALA A 113 8.84 3.26 -7.27
CA ALA A 113 9.76 4.39 -7.50
C ALA A 113 10.04 5.16 -6.19
N ASP A 114 10.43 4.43 -5.16
CA ASP A 114 10.51 4.88 -3.75
C ASP A 114 11.39 6.14 -3.59
N GLU A 115 12.42 6.26 -4.42
CA GLU A 115 13.30 7.44 -4.47
C GLU A 115 12.59 8.73 -4.91
N MET A 116 11.42 8.63 -5.54
CA MET A 116 10.64 9.79 -6.00
C MET A 116 9.72 10.37 -4.92
N PHE A 117 9.62 9.71 -3.78
CA PHE A 117 8.70 10.10 -2.71
C PHE A 117 9.42 10.42 -1.40
N VAL A 118 8.78 11.25 -0.60
CA VAL A 118 9.13 11.50 0.80
C VAL A 118 7.88 11.38 1.66
N PRO A 119 8.04 10.99 2.95
CA PRO A 119 6.93 10.95 3.88
C PRO A 119 6.22 12.30 3.98
N GLY A 120 4.91 12.30 3.87
CA GLY A 120 4.09 13.47 4.13
C GLY A 120 3.82 13.68 5.64
N GLU A 121 3.13 14.77 5.96
CA GLU A 121 2.82 15.14 7.34
C GLU A 121 2.02 14.07 8.11
N LEU A 122 1.13 13.33 7.44
CA LEU A 122 0.37 12.26 8.08
C LEU A 122 1.26 11.08 8.50
N HIS A 123 2.30 10.77 7.76
CA HIS A 123 3.28 9.75 8.16
C HIS A 123 3.96 10.15 9.47
N LYS A 124 4.44 11.41 9.57
CA LYS A 124 5.10 11.94 10.77
C LYS A 124 4.17 11.95 11.98
N ARG A 125 2.93 12.41 11.81
CA ARG A 125 1.93 12.42 12.88
C ARG A 125 1.60 11.02 13.37
N LEU A 126 1.45 10.07 12.46
CA LEU A 126 1.12 8.69 12.79
C LEU A 126 2.22 8.05 13.62
N LEU A 127 3.49 8.19 13.20
CA LEU A 127 4.63 7.56 13.88
C LEU A 127 5.05 8.26 15.19
N LYS A 128 4.55 9.44 15.47
CA LYS A 128 4.71 10.11 16.78
C LYS A 128 3.76 9.55 17.86
N LEU A 129 2.81 8.71 17.49
CA LEU A 129 1.91 8.05 18.46
C LEU A 129 2.57 6.79 19.03
N HIS A 130 2.19 6.44 20.27
CA HIS A 130 2.77 5.30 20.99
C HIS A 130 2.09 3.98 20.59
N TRP A 131 2.43 3.46 19.41
CA TRP A 131 2.01 2.14 18.98
C TRP A 131 2.81 1.04 19.69
N SER A 132 2.19 -0.12 19.98
CA SER A 132 2.94 -1.30 20.43
C SER A 132 3.73 -1.89 19.26
N ASP A 133 3.09 -2.00 18.12
CA ASP A 133 3.65 -2.58 16.91
C ASP A 133 3.06 -1.86 15.68
N ILE A 134 3.83 -1.82 14.61
CA ILE A 134 3.37 -1.34 13.32
C ILE A 134 3.62 -2.44 12.30
N PHE A 135 2.55 -2.90 11.66
CA PHE A 135 2.60 -3.87 10.57
C PHE A 135 2.26 -3.17 9.25
N THR A 136 2.96 -3.52 8.20
CA THR A 136 2.64 -3.03 6.87
C THR A 136 2.64 -4.14 5.84
N THR A 137 1.79 -3.99 4.83
CA THR A 137 1.79 -4.79 3.61
C THR A 137 2.37 -4.03 2.42
N ASN A 138 2.88 -2.82 2.67
CA ASN A 138 3.47 -1.98 1.63
C ASN A 138 4.89 -2.44 1.30
N TYR A 139 5.29 -2.19 0.08
CA TYR A 139 6.65 -2.42 -0.39
C TYR A 139 7.50 -1.15 -0.37
N ASP A 140 6.88 0.03 -0.18
CA ASP A 140 7.59 1.29 -0.06
C ASP A 140 8.29 1.41 1.31
N THR A 141 9.31 2.27 1.41
CA THR A 141 10.06 2.52 2.64
C THR A 141 9.64 3.81 3.36
N LEU A 142 8.43 4.32 3.09
CA LEU A 142 7.97 5.60 3.64
C LEU A 142 7.89 5.61 5.17
N LEU A 143 7.59 4.46 5.80
CA LEU A 143 7.56 4.35 7.26
C LEU A 143 8.96 4.42 7.85
N GLU A 144 9.92 3.69 7.27
CA GLU A 144 11.33 3.67 7.66
C GLU A 144 11.96 5.06 7.47
N GLN A 145 11.71 5.70 6.33
CA GLN A 145 12.13 7.08 6.06
C GLN A 145 11.55 8.05 7.10
N THR A 146 10.30 7.84 7.53
CA THR A 146 9.66 8.69 8.54
C THR A 146 10.33 8.53 9.90
N VAL A 147 10.66 7.30 10.29
CA VAL A 147 11.40 7.03 11.54
C VAL A 147 12.74 7.75 11.51
N ASP A 148 13.50 7.60 10.44
CA ASP A 148 14.79 8.26 10.26
C ASP A 148 14.69 9.79 10.37
N MET A 149 13.64 10.38 9.80
CA MET A 149 13.39 11.82 9.92
C MET A 149 13.12 12.26 11.35
N ILE A 150 12.27 11.51 12.08
CA ILE A 150 11.89 11.84 13.46
C ILE A 150 13.10 11.75 14.41
N TYR A 151 14.01 10.80 14.20
CA TYR A 151 15.20 10.63 15.05
C TYR A 151 16.36 11.58 14.70
N ARG A 152 16.29 12.29 13.57
CA ARG A 152 17.29 13.31 13.19
C ARG A 152 16.86 14.73 13.54
N GLU A 153 15.58 14.93 13.90
CA GLU A 153 15.05 16.19 14.46
C GLU A 153 15.35 16.28 15.98
#